data_016b67f124ab1038c8e9c1628ad9fda4
#
_entry.id   016b67f124ab1038c8e9c1628ad9fda4
#
_cell.length_a   1.000
_cell.length_b   1.000
_cell.length_c   1.000
_cell.angle_alpha   90.00
_cell.angle_beta   90.00
_cell.angle_gamma   90.00
#
_symmetry.space_group_name_H-M   'P 1'
#
loop_
_entity.id
_entity.type
_entity.pdbx_description
1 polymer ?
#
loop_
_entity_poly.entity_id
_entity_poly.type
_entity_poly.pdbx_seq_one_letter_code
_entity_poly.pdbx_strand_id
1 'polypeptide(L)'
;MDMQRRVTIVIAACLAGLLGSYLYAGILNPLKVEWLLQEGDLLQHFLGWHYYRHEPWDWPIGALHTYGTEVRSSIVFTDSLPLLAIPLKLIQAWLPDPFQYQGLASVAHLMLNAIAACLIFTRLKMSPIAAIALSLVVAIMPAVLFRGPGGAGHESLMAHWTFLFAIYLVLFRTDPGWKARCQWSLMLTLAVLVHFYLFLLVGLLWSLWWLLRTSQQYRLKGLAYHRQWWLLWGAYSLLQPLIILFVMWGVGYLHSGGESPGADGFGFYSAELVAYFNAYSFLAGIISASVALPVWVPGIGGQYEGMSYVGAGIMALWLMALLLFIRRPIHIPTTYRWPVKGLGALAIGLFIFALSDKVVIGPYTVNLPLPWPESLKAILRASGRMVWVLMYLSIFLAGAILVQRLTPRNATLAALCVLVIQLFDLQHWHHYFHTRSQQAATYHMAEDPRFTGWDSSGLQAALSQRQSLHITQADDIVGMLPLAWLAGQHGMAVNVAYVARITPTIIHQAVAPAQQALMAGQPDPSVVYAITNPEAVQACNLANMQCIVTPMATFAWQLTSEETQ
;
A
#
# COMPACT_ATOMS: atom_id res chain seq x y z
N MET A 1 16.36 -24.51 10.85
CA MET A 1 16.85 -23.19 11.30
C MET A 1 17.35 -23.36 12.71
N ASP A 2 18.59 -22.96 13.02
CA ASP A 2 19.23 -22.99 14.31
C ASP A 2 18.42 -22.18 15.35
N MET A 3 18.42 -22.63 16.63
CA MET A 3 17.64 -22.01 17.72
C MET A 3 18.03 -20.53 17.89
N GLN A 4 19.31 -20.22 17.90
CA GLN A 4 19.81 -18.85 18.02
C GLN A 4 19.23 -17.93 16.94
N ARG A 5 19.17 -18.40 15.70
CA ARG A 5 18.60 -17.63 14.60
C ARG A 5 17.10 -17.40 14.75
N ARG A 6 16.35 -18.40 15.25
CA ARG A 6 14.91 -18.23 15.53
C ARG A 6 14.69 -17.15 16.59
N VAL A 7 15.43 -17.22 17.69
CA VAL A 7 15.37 -16.23 18.79
C VAL A 7 15.71 -14.83 18.27
N THR A 8 16.77 -14.69 17.45
CA THR A 8 17.16 -13.40 16.86
C THR A 8 16.02 -12.77 16.05
N ILE A 9 15.33 -13.58 15.23
CA ILE A 9 14.22 -13.11 14.37
C ILE A 9 13.02 -12.70 15.24
N VAL A 10 12.69 -13.50 16.26
CA VAL A 10 11.58 -13.17 17.17
C VAL A 10 11.85 -11.86 17.91
N ILE A 11 13.07 -11.67 18.43
CA ILE A 11 13.45 -10.41 19.10
C ILE A 11 13.34 -9.22 18.13
N ALA A 12 13.84 -9.35 16.89
CA ALA A 12 13.70 -8.28 15.89
C ALA A 12 12.23 -7.94 15.61
N ALA A 13 11.37 -8.95 15.47
CA ALA A 13 9.94 -8.76 15.28
C ALA A 13 9.27 -8.07 16.48
N CYS A 14 9.56 -8.52 17.71
CA CYS A 14 8.99 -7.94 18.92
C CYS A 14 9.41 -6.47 19.09
N LEU A 15 10.68 -6.15 18.86
CA LEU A 15 11.17 -4.77 18.96
C LEU A 15 10.55 -3.87 17.87
N ALA A 16 10.41 -4.37 16.64
CA ALA A 16 9.70 -3.65 15.58
C ALA A 16 8.22 -3.46 15.91
N GLY A 17 7.57 -4.47 16.53
CA GLY A 17 6.21 -4.38 17.04
C GLY A 17 6.06 -3.34 18.14
N LEU A 18 6.98 -3.26 19.09
CA LEU A 18 6.98 -2.25 20.15
C LEU A 18 7.16 -0.83 19.56
N LEU A 19 8.09 -0.65 18.62
CA LEU A 19 8.27 0.63 17.92
C LEU A 19 7.01 1.01 17.13
N GLY A 20 6.42 0.07 16.39
CA GLY A 20 5.18 0.29 15.66
C GLY A 20 4.00 0.63 16.59
N SER A 21 3.89 -0.06 17.71
CA SER A 21 2.87 0.23 18.73
C SER A 21 3.06 1.60 19.36
N TYR A 22 4.28 2.07 19.51
CA TYR A 22 4.56 3.45 19.94
C TYR A 22 4.15 4.48 18.87
N LEU A 23 4.55 4.24 17.61
CA LEU A 23 4.26 5.17 16.51
C LEU A 23 2.77 5.32 16.24
N TYR A 24 2.00 4.23 16.34
CA TYR A 24 0.58 4.14 16.01
C TYR A 24 -0.33 3.94 17.22
N ALA A 25 0.14 4.30 18.44
CA ALA A 25 -0.54 4.01 19.71
C ALA A 25 -2.03 4.42 19.72
N GLY A 26 -2.35 5.58 19.15
CA GLY A 26 -3.71 6.15 19.20
C GLY A 26 -4.71 5.48 18.24
N ILE A 27 -4.24 4.71 17.26
CA ILE A 27 -5.09 4.08 16.23
C ILE A 27 -5.14 2.55 16.32
N LEU A 28 -4.53 1.97 17.37
CA LEU A 28 -4.52 0.51 17.56
C LEU A 28 -5.87 -0.05 17.98
N ASN A 29 -6.74 0.75 18.58
CA ASN A 29 -8.06 0.30 18.96
C ASN A 29 -8.94 0.06 17.71
N PRO A 30 -9.30 -1.20 17.41
CA PRO A 30 -10.07 -1.53 16.20
C PRO A 30 -11.51 -1.00 16.21
N LEU A 31 -12.03 -0.59 17.37
CA LEU A 31 -13.39 -0.04 17.51
C LEU A 31 -13.44 1.47 17.22
N LYS A 32 -12.28 2.15 17.25
CA LYS A 32 -12.22 3.58 17.01
C LYS A 32 -11.98 3.83 15.53
N VAL A 33 -12.99 4.34 14.84
CA VAL A 33 -12.99 4.54 13.38
C VAL A 33 -13.16 6.00 12.96
N GLU A 34 -13.66 6.87 13.84
CA GLU A 34 -13.97 8.27 13.50
C GLU A 34 -12.77 9.05 12.97
N TRP A 35 -11.56 8.77 13.47
CA TRP A 35 -10.33 9.40 13.01
C TRP A 35 -10.08 9.22 11.51
N LEU A 36 -10.60 8.14 10.90
CA LEU A 36 -10.50 7.87 9.46
C LEU A 36 -11.21 8.94 8.63
N LEU A 37 -12.21 9.63 9.19
CA LEU A 37 -12.90 10.74 8.53
C LEU A 37 -11.99 11.96 8.23
N GLN A 38 -10.80 12.00 8.82
CA GLN A 38 -9.76 13.00 8.53
C GLN A 38 -8.76 12.55 7.47
N GLU A 39 -8.81 11.30 7.04
CA GLU A 39 -7.84 10.66 6.14
C GLU A 39 -8.52 10.36 4.79
N GLY A 40 -7.90 10.76 3.68
CA GLY A 40 -8.46 10.55 2.34
C GLY A 40 -8.42 9.08 1.91
N ASP A 41 -7.25 8.61 1.44
CA ASP A 41 -7.11 7.25 0.91
C ASP A 41 -7.34 6.18 1.99
N LEU A 42 -6.96 6.44 3.24
CA LEU A 42 -7.17 5.48 4.33
C LEU A 42 -8.66 5.30 4.67
N LEU A 43 -9.48 6.37 4.56
CA LEU A 43 -10.93 6.26 4.67
C LEU A 43 -11.51 5.42 3.52
N GLN A 44 -11.01 5.59 2.28
CA GLN A 44 -11.38 4.74 1.15
C GLN A 44 -11.14 3.24 1.45
N HIS A 45 -9.95 2.90 1.99
CA HIS A 45 -9.60 1.52 2.34
C HIS A 45 -10.54 0.96 3.41
N PHE A 46 -10.87 1.77 4.40
CA PHE A 46 -11.80 1.40 5.45
C PHE A 46 -13.22 1.22 4.91
N LEU A 47 -13.73 2.13 4.07
CA LEU A 47 -15.06 2.01 3.47
C LEU A 47 -15.17 0.76 2.61
N GLY A 48 -14.16 0.45 1.79
CA GLY A 48 -14.11 -0.79 1.03
C GLY A 48 -14.27 -2.02 1.92
N TRP A 49 -13.58 -2.08 3.07
CA TRP A 49 -13.74 -3.12 4.06
C TRP A 49 -15.11 -3.09 4.73
N HIS A 50 -15.58 -1.91 5.18
CA HIS A 50 -16.84 -1.75 5.89
C HIS A 50 -18.03 -2.23 5.06
N TYR A 51 -18.11 -1.85 3.80
CA TYR A 51 -19.14 -2.35 2.88
C TYR A 51 -18.93 -3.83 2.57
N TYR A 52 -17.70 -4.25 2.22
CA TYR A 52 -17.41 -5.62 1.87
C TYR A 52 -17.80 -6.63 2.94
N ARG A 53 -17.61 -6.32 4.22
CA ARG A 53 -17.96 -7.24 5.31
C ARG A 53 -19.45 -7.54 5.37
N HIS A 54 -20.32 -6.61 4.94
CA HIS A 54 -21.78 -6.75 4.95
C HIS A 54 -22.35 -7.27 3.62
N GLU A 55 -21.55 -7.31 2.55
CA GLU A 55 -21.96 -7.89 1.27
C GLU A 55 -22.25 -9.40 1.39
N PRO A 56 -23.17 -9.95 0.61
CA PRO A 56 -23.29 -11.40 0.46
C PRO A 56 -22.00 -11.99 -0.14
N TRP A 57 -21.81 -13.30 0.02
CA TRP A 57 -20.76 -14.01 -0.69
C TRP A 57 -21.20 -14.24 -2.13
N ASP A 58 -20.47 -13.66 -3.05
CA ASP A 58 -20.70 -13.78 -4.50
C ASP A 58 -19.36 -13.93 -5.24
N TRP A 59 -19.44 -14.20 -6.54
CA TRP A 59 -18.28 -14.34 -7.40
C TRP A 59 -18.13 -13.11 -8.31
N PRO A 60 -16.95 -12.50 -8.37
CA PRO A 60 -15.71 -12.81 -7.63
C PRO A 60 -15.83 -12.51 -6.15
N ILE A 61 -15.10 -13.28 -5.32
CA ILE A 61 -15.18 -13.22 -3.85
C ILE A 61 -14.99 -11.80 -3.29
N GLY A 62 -14.21 -10.97 -3.99
CA GLY A 62 -13.92 -9.59 -3.58
C GLY A 62 -14.89 -8.54 -4.13
N ALA A 63 -15.97 -8.92 -4.82
CA ALA A 63 -16.93 -7.97 -5.41
C ALA A 63 -17.55 -7.04 -4.36
N LEU A 64 -17.83 -5.80 -4.78
CA LEU A 64 -18.58 -4.78 -4.05
C LEU A 64 -19.83 -4.43 -4.86
N HIS A 65 -21.01 -4.51 -4.24
CA HIS A 65 -22.30 -4.24 -4.87
C HIS A 65 -23.00 -3.02 -4.29
N THR A 66 -22.83 -2.76 -3.00
CA THR A 66 -23.51 -1.67 -2.29
C THR A 66 -22.61 -0.42 -2.12
N TYR A 67 -21.30 -0.55 -2.31
CA TYR A 67 -20.37 0.57 -2.38
C TYR A 67 -20.10 0.95 -3.84
N GLY A 68 -20.83 1.95 -4.34
CA GLY A 68 -20.83 2.39 -5.73
C GLY A 68 -21.70 1.48 -6.61
N THR A 69 -23.03 1.50 -6.41
CA THR A 69 -23.98 0.67 -7.18
C THR A 69 -23.89 0.86 -8.68
N GLU A 70 -23.54 2.11 -9.10
CA GLU A 70 -23.32 2.47 -10.50
C GLU A 70 -21.86 2.26 -10.95
N VAL A 71 -20.98 1.80 -10.04
CA VAL A 71 -19.55 1.59 -10.29
C VAL A 71 -19.18 0.15 -9.97
N ARG A 72 -19.10 -0.68 -10.99
CA ARG A 72 -18.68 -2.07 -10.80
C ARG A 72 -17.25 -2.14 -10.25
N SER A 73 -17.09 -2.63 -9.02
CA SER A 73 -15.81 -2.61 -8.30
C SER A 73 -15.60 -3.82 -7.39
N SER A 74 -14.43 -3.88 -6.77
CA SER A 74 -14.06 -4.92 -5.80
C SER A 74 -13.07 -4.36 -4.76
N ILE A 75 -12.86 -5.11 -3.66
CA ILE A 75 -11.95 -4.74 -2.56
C ILE A 75 -10.50 -4.49 -2.98
N VAL A 76 -10.06 -4.99 -4.16
CA VAL A 76 -8.71 -4.72 -4.68
C VAL A 76 -8.57 -3.29 -5.21
N PHE A 77 -9.67 -2.67 -5.63
CA PHE A 77 -9.70 -1.29 -6.12
C PHE A 77 -9.96 -0.26 -5.02
N THR A 78 -10.38 -0.70 -3.84
CA THR A 78 -10.45 0.12 -2.63
C THR A 78 -9.20 -0.02 -1.76
N ASP A 79 -8.23 -0.82 -2.18
CA ASP A 79 -6.98 -1.14 -1.46
C ASP A 79 -7.20 -1.67 -0.03
N SER A 80 -8.33 -2.36 0.19
CA SER A 80 -8.76 -2.86 1.51
C SER A 80 -8.05 -4.15 1.94
N LEU A 81 -6.80 -4.37 1.52
CA LEU A 81 -5.98 -5.53 1.91
C LEU A 81 -6.74 -6.87 1.85
N PRO A 82 -7.02 -7.43 0.66
CA PRO A 82 -7.73 -8.72 0.53
C PRO A 82 -7.17 -9.83 1.41
N LEU A 83 -5.86 -9.80 1.69
CA LEU A 83 -5.18 -10.72 2.62
C LEU A 83 -5.79 -10.71 4.03
N LEU A 84 -6.30 -9.57 4.49
CA LEU A 84 -6.96 -9.43 5.79
C LEU A 84 -8.48 -9.39 5.64
N ALA A 85 -9.01 -8.66 4.68
CA ALA A 85 -10.45 -8.47 4.51
C ALA A 85 -11.20 -9.80 4.29
N ILE A 86 -10.70 -10.70 3.43
CA ILE A 86 -11.37 -11.98 3.14
C ILE A 86 -11.44 -12.90 4.38
N PRO A 87 -10.32 -13.17 5.12
CA PRO A 87 -10.40 -13.96 6.35
C PRO A 87 -11.26 -13.32 7.44
N LEU A 88 -11.20 -11.98 7.59
CA LEU A 88 -12.01 -11.27 8.58
C LEU A 88 -13.50 -11.33 8.25
N LYS A 89 -13.89 -11.30 6.96
CA LYS A 89 -15.28 -11.50 6.55
C LYS A 89 -15.81 -12.90 6.91
N LEU A 90 -14.97 -13.94 6.91
CA LEU A 90 -15.37 -15.29 7.34
C LEU A 90 -15.80 -15.32 8.81
N ILE A 91 -15.24 -14.43 9.63
CA ILE A 91 -15.50 -14.35 11.08
C ILE A 91 -16.28 -13.09 11.46
N GLN A 92 -16.90 -12.42 10.49
CA GLN A 92 -17.57 -11.11 10.69
C GLN A 92 -18.64 -11.13 11.79
N ALA A 93 -19.33 -12.26 11.99
CA ALA A 93 -20.34 -12.40 13.03
C ALA A 93 -19.80 -12.26 14.46
N TRP A 94 -18.50 -12.42 14.65
CA TRP A 94 -17.80 -12.26 15.94
C TRP A 94 -17.05 -10.94 16.05
N LEU A 95 -16.98 -10.16 14.97
CA LEU A 95 -16.34 -8.86 14.98
C LEU A 95 -17.36 -7.78 15.35
N PRO A 96 -16.96 -6.82 16.20
CA PRO A 96 -17.81 -5.66 16.47
C PRO A 96 -18.05 -4.84 15.21
N ASP A 97 -19.05 -3.97 15.26
CA ASP A 97 -19.38 -3.02 14.22
C ASP A 97 -19.50 -1.62 14.81
N PRO A 98 -18.73 -0.63 14.35
CA PRO A 98 -17.68 -0.71 13.32
C PRO A 98 -16.41 -1.42 13.79
N PHE A 99 -15.59 -1.86 12.84
CA PHE A 99 -14.30 -2.52 13.08
C PHE A 99 -13.28 -2.11 12.02
N GLN A 100 -12.10 -1.63 12.44
CA GLN A 100 -10.97 -1.31 11.57
C GLN A 100 -9.75 -2.16 11.93
N TYR A 101 -8.90 -2.45 10.97
CA TYR A 101 -7.64 -3.18 11.17
C TYR A 101 -6.40 -2.39 10.75
N GLN A 102 -6.54 -1.16 10.26
CA GLN A 102 -5.47 -0.35 9.66
C GLN A 102 -4.30 -0.13 10.61
N GLY A 103 -4.59 0.21 11.88
CA GLY A 103 -3.55 0.39 12.89
C GLY A 103 -2.79 -0.91 13.18
N LEU A 104 -3.51 -2.03 13.33
CA LEU A 104 -2.91 -3.34 13.59
C LEU A 104 -2.12 -3.86 12.39
N ALA A 105 -2.63 -3.66 11.15
CA ALA A 105 -1.96 -4.02 9.91
C ALA A 105 -0.63 -3.26 9.76
N SER A 106 -0.62 -1.95 10.07
CA SER A 106 0.60 -1.13 10.03
C SER A 106 1.69 -1.69 10.95
N VAL A 107 1.35 -2.04 12.19
CA VAL A 107 2.32 -2.67 13.12
C VAL A 107 2.78 -4.03 12.60
N ALA A 108 1.85 -4.85 12.09
CA ALA A 108 2.19 -6.16 11.53
C ALA A 108 3.15 -6.05 10.34
N HIS A 109 2.98 -5.04 9.46
CA HIS A 109 3.91 -4.78 8.35
C HIS A 109 5.31 -4.42 8.85
N LEU A 110 5.46 -3.60 9.89
CA LEU A 110 6.77 -3.29 10.48
C LEU A 110 7.43 -4.56 11.04
N MET A 111 6.68 -5.39 11.76
CA MET A 111 7.18 -6.67 12.28
C MET A 111 7.64 -7.60 11.14
N LEU A 112 6.85 -7.76 10.08
CA LEU A 112 7.17 -8.61 8.95
C LEU A 112 8.36 -8.08 8.13
N ASN A 113 8.50 -6.76 7.98
CA ASN A 113 9.68 -6.14 7.37
C ASN A 113 10.95 -6.45 8.18
N ALA A 114 10.89 -6.33 9.52
CA ALA A 114 12.01 -6.70 10.39
C ALA A 114 12.36 -8.18 10.28
N ILE A 115 11.37 -9.08 10.26
CA ILE A 115 11.56 -10.53 10.07
C ILE A 115 12.28 -10.81 8.75
N ALA A 116 11.79 -10.24 7.65
CA ALA A 116 12.37 -10.47 6.32
C ALA A 116 13.82 -9.97 6.23
N ALA A 117 14.10 -8.77 6.73
CA ALA A 117 15.46 -8.22 6.80
C ALA A 117 16.38 -9.06 7.70
N CYS A 118 15.91 -9.45 8.90
CA CYS A 118 16.67 -10.27 9.85
C CYS A 118 17.01 -11.66 9.27
N LEU A 119 16.10 -12.25 8.51
CA LEU A 119 16.34 -13.49 7.77
C LEU A 119 17.51 -13.33 6.80
N ILE A 120 17.61 -12.22 6.08
CA ILE A 120 18.69 -11.93 5.14
C ILE A 120 20.00 -11.70 5.91
N PHE A 121 20.02 -10.79 6.90
CA PHE A 121 21.23 -10.46 7.67
C PHE A 121 21.82 -11.66 8.41
N THR A 122 20.97 -12.52 9.00
CA THR A 122 21.43 -13.75 9.64
C THR A 122 21.99 -14.77 8.63
N ARG A 123 21.49 -14.82 7.39
CA ARG A 123 22.08 -15.63 6.30
C ARG A 123 23.40 -15.08 5.82
N LEU A 124 23.60 -13.78 5.88
CA LEU A 124 24.89 -13.13 5.63
C LEU A 124 25.89 -13.36 6.77
N LYS A 125 25.55 -14.16 7.81
CA LYS A 125 26.36 -14.47 8.98
C LYS A 125 26.67 -13.26 9.88
N MET A 126 25.77 -12.28 9.90
CA MET A 126 25.85 -11.17 10.83
C MET A 126 25.58 -11.65 12.26
N SER A 127 26.22 -11.03 13.27
CA SER A 127 25.94 -11.32 14.67
C SER A 127 24.46 -11.05 15.02
N PRO A 128 23.87 -11.72 16.00
CA PRO A 128 22.46 -11.52 16.36
C PRO A 128 22.12 -10.04 16.62
N ILE A 129 22.91 -9.34 17.41
CA ILE A 129 22.70 -7.93 17.78
C ILE A 129 22.75 -7.04 16.52
N ALA A 130 23.77 -7.24 15.66
CA ALA A 130 23.89 -6.46 14.43
C ALA A 130 22.73 -6.73 13.46
N ALA A 131 22.29 -7.99 13.35
CA ALA A 131 21.15 -8.36 12.51
C ALA A 131 19.87 -7.71 13.02
N ILE A 132 19.61 -7.69 14.34
CA ILE A 132 18.48 -7.00 14.96
C ILE A 132 18.57 -5.50 14.66
N ALA A 133 19.70 -4.85 14.96
CA ALA A 133 19.85 -3.41 14.77
C ALA A 133 19.54 -2.96 13.34
N LEU A 134 20.15 -3.61 12.32
CA LEU A 134 19.89 -3.25 10.92
C LEU A 134 18.48 -3.65 10.46
N SER A 135 17.87 -4.67 11.05
CA SER A 135 16.48 -5.03 10.74
C SER A 135 15.48 -4.00 11.26
N LEU A 136 15.74 -3.42 12.43
CA LEU A 136 14.95 -2.30 12.95
C LEU A 136 15.08 -1.06 12.06
N VAL A 137 16.30 -0.71 11.63
CA VAL A 137 16.51 0.37 10.66
C VAL A 137 15.67 0.16 9.41
N VAL A 138 15.68 -1.06 8.84
CA VAL A 138 14.87 -1.42 7.66
C VAL A 138 13.37 -1.29 7.92
N ALA A 139 12.90 -1.71 9.09
CA ALA A 139 11.48 -1.71 9.42
C ALA A 139 10.87 -0.30 9.53
N ILE A 140 11.65 0.66 10.07
CA ILE A 140 11.19 2.04 10.34
C ILE A 140 11.72 3.07 9.35
N MET A 141 12.11 2.64 8.16
CA MET A 141 12.57 3.57 7.12
C MET A 141 11.46 4.54 6.68
N PRO A 142 11.82 5.78 6.29
CA PRO A 142 10.85 6.75 5.76
C PRO A 142 9.99 6.20 4.62
N ALA A 143 10.58 5.43 3.69
CA ALA A 143 9.87 4.77 2.59
C ALA A 143 8.75 3.82 3.05
N VAL A 144 8.84 3.24 4.25
CA VAL A 144 7.82 2.37 4.85
C VAL A 144 6.80 3.21 5.61
N LEU A 145 7.25 4.05 6.54
CA LEU A 145 6.36 4.83 7.42
C LEU A 145 5.49 5.81 6.64
N PHE A 146 6.05 6.43 5.59
CA PHE A 146 5.31 7.35 4.73
C PHE A 146 4.05 6.71 4.10
N ARG A 147 4.03 5.41 3.89
CA ARG A 147 2.88 4.70 3.33
C ARG A 147 1.76 4.45 4.34
N GLY A 148 2.06 4.52 5.62
CA GLY A 148 1.11 4.24 6.69
C GLY A 148 0.17 5.40 7.03
N PRO A 149 -0.67 5.19 8.07
CA PRO A 149 -1.54 6.21 8.62
C PRO A 149 -0.78 7.47 9.05
N GLY A 150 -1.34 8.64 8.76
CA GLY A 150 -0.69 9.93 8.97
C GLY A 150 0.35 10.30 7.90
N GLY A 151 0.66 9.38 6.97
CA GLY A 151 1.49 9.61 5.79
C GLY A 151 0.65 9.71 4.52
N ALA A 152 0.95 8.89 3.52
CA ALA A 152 0.17 8.80 2.28
C ALA A 152 -1.11 7.96 2.40
N GLY A 153 -1.33 7.28 3.52
CA GLY A 153 -2.54 6.50 3.76
C GLY A 153 -2.67 5.21 2.96
N HIS A 154 -1.60 4.71 2.36
CA HIS A 154 -1.58 3.45 1.58
C HIS A 154 -0.92 2.32 2.38
N GLU A 155 -1.55 1.85 3.47
CA GLU A 155 -0.95 0.88 4.38
C GLU A 155 -0.56 -0.45 3.71
N SER A 156 -1.24 -0.86 2.64
CA SER A 156 -0.86 -2.02 1.84
C SER A 156 0.56 -1.92 1.29
N LEU A 157 1.01 -0.71 0.95
CA LEU A 157 2.36 -0.44 0.47
C LEU A 157 3.44 -0.44 1.57
N MET A 158 3.08 -0.48 2.86
CA MET A 158 4.04 -0.73 3.94
C MET A 158 4.59 -2.17 3.90
N ALA A 159 3.94 -3.08 3.18
CA ALA A 159 4.26 -4.51 3.12
C ALA A 159 5.50 -4.82 2.26
N HIS A 160 6.60 -4.09 2.46
CA HIS A 160 7.89 -4.33 1.80
C HIS A 160 8.41 -5.74 2.06
N TRP A 161 7.98 -6.40 3.15
CA TRP A 161 8.31 -7.78 3.47
C TRP A 161 8.03 -8.74 2.30
N THR A 162 7.07 -8.47 1.44
CA THR A 162 6.71 -9.31 0.29
C THR A 162 7.89 -9.48 -0.67
N PHE A 163 8.45 -8.38 -1.16
CA PHE A 163 9.61 -8.45 -2.05
C PHE A 163 10.94 -8.65 -1.30
N LEU A 164 11.03 -8.33 -0.01
CA LEU A 164 12.19 -8.70 0.82
C LEU A 164 12.30 -10.23 0.97
N PHE A 165 11.20 -10.94 1.23
CA PHE A 165 11.19 -12.40 1.20
C PHE A 165 11.50 -12.94 -0.20
N ALA A 166 11.02 -12.29 -1.27
CA ALA A 166 11.35 -12.68 -2.63
C ALA A 166 12.86 -12.52 -2.91
N ILE A 167 13.51 -11.42 -2.49
CA ILE A 167 14.98 -11.25 -2.53
C ILE A 167 15.67 -12.38 -1.77
N TYR A 168 15.18 -12.72 -0.56
CA TYR A 168 15.69 -13.87 0.18
C TYR A 168 15.60 -15.17 -0.61
N LEU A 169 14.49 -15.43 -1.29
CA LEU A 169 14.33 -16.65 -2.11
C LEU A 169 15.27 -16.65 -3.31
N VAL A 170 15.45 -15.53 -4.01
CA VAL A 170 16.43 -15.44 -5.14
C VAL A 170 17.82 -15.76 -4.65
N LEU A 171 18.25 -15.19 -3.52
CA LEU A 171 19.62 -15.36 -3.01
C LEU A 171 19.88 -16.74 -2.42
N PHE A 172 18.96 -17.27 -1.60
CA PHE A 172 19.26 -18.41 -0.73
C PHE A 172 18.49 -19.69 -1.08
N ARG A 173 17.53 -19.66 -2.02
CA ARG A 173 16.85 -20.85 -2.54
C ARG A 173 17.43 -21.27 -3.89
N THR A 174 18.60 -21.91 -3.80
CA THR A 174 19.35 -22.36 -4.99
C THR A 174 18.84 -23.68 -5.56
N ASP A 175 18.15 -24.51 -4.76
CA ASP A 175 17.51 -25.73 -5.22
C ASP A 175 16.09 -25.42 -5.76
N PRO A 176 15.77 -25.77 -7.04
CA PRO A 176 14.45 -25.59 -7.64
C PRO A 176 13.46 -26.71 -7.29
N GLY A 177 13.65 -27.41 -6.18
CA GLY A 177 12.77 -28.46 -5.68
C GLY A 177 11.37 -27.96 -5.34
N TRP A 178 10.45 -28.90 -5.03
CA TRP A 178 9.05 -28.60 -4.76
C TRP A 178 8.85 -27.58 -3.62
N LYS A 179 9.68 -27.63 -2.58
CA LYS A 179 9.63 -26.66 -1.47
C LYS A 179 9.84 -25.22 -1.90
N ALA A 180 10.80 -25.00 -2.81
CA ALA A 180 11.04 -23.67 -3.36
C ALA A 180 9.86 -23.20 -4.23
N ARG A 181 9.29 -24.11 -5.02
CA ARG A 181 8.11 -23.82 -5.85
C ARG A 181 6.91 -23.43 -5.01
N CYS A 182 6.61 -24.19 -3.94
CA CYS A 182 5.53 -23.85 -2.99
C CYS A 182 5.78 -22.50 -2.31
N GLN A 183 7.03 -22.20 -1.92
CA GLN A 183 7.37 -20.90 -1.31
C GLN A 183 7.15 -19.75 -2.28
N TRP A 184 7.50 -19.91 -3.56
CA TRP A 184 7.23 -18.89 -4.58
C TRP A 184 5.74 -18.74 -4.88
N SER A 185 5.00 -19.86 -4.98
CA SER A 185 3.54 -19.81 -5.14
C SER A 185 2.87 -19.07 -4.00
N LEU A 186 3.27 -19.37 -2.76
CA LEU A 186 2.78 -18.67 -1.58
C LEU A 186 3.11 -17.17 -1.63
N MET A 187 4.37 -16.81 -1.93
CA MET A 187 4.79 -15.41 -1.96
C MET A 187 4.07 -14.59 -3.05
N LEU A 188 3.90 -15.16 -4.23
CA LEU A 188 3.14 -14.52 -5.31
C LEU A 188 1.68 -14.33 -4.93
N THR A 189 1.04 -15.36 -4.35
CA THR A 189 -0.34 -15.28 -3.87
C THR A 189 -0.50 -14.22 -2.78
N LEU A 190 0.38 -14.23 -1.77
CA LEU A 190 0.35 -13.22 -0.70
C LEU A 190 0.52 -11.80 -1.27
N ALA A 191 1.43 -11.62 -2.22
CA ALA A 191 1.65 -10.31 -2.83
C ALA A 191 0.45 -9.80 -3.64
N VAL A 192 -0.25 -10.70 -4.38
CA VAL A 192 -1.53 -10.37 -5.07
C VAL A 192 -2.60 -9.92 -4.08
N LEU A 193 -2.69 -10.62 -2.93
CA LEU A 193 -3.69 -10.33 -1.90
C LEU A 193 -3.35 -9.08 -1.07
N VAL A 194 -2.13 -8.56 -1.18
CA VAL A 194 -1.71 -7.32 -0.53
C VAL A 194 -1.86 -6.13 -1.46
N HIS A 195 -1.13 -6.10 -2.59
CA HIS A 195 -1.18 -4.95 -3.51
C HIS A 195 -0.54 -5.27 -4.87
N PHE A 196 -1.14 -4.78 -5.95
CA PHE A 196 -0.69 -5.05 -7.32
C PHE A 196 0.79 -4.69 -7.60
N TYR A 197 1.27 -3.52 -7.14
CA TYR A 197 2.67 -3.12 -7.35
C TYR A 197 3.66 -4.02 -6.62
N LEU A 198 3.33 -4.47 -5.40
CA LEU A 198 4.15 -5.42 -4.66
C LEU A 198 4.17 -6.79 -5.34
N PHE A 199 3.01 -7.23 -5.85
CA PHE A 199 2.93 -8.44 -6.68
C PHE A 199 3.83 -8.34 -7.91
N LEU A 200 3.84 -7.20 -8.60
CA LEU A 200 4.71 -6.99 -9.77
C LEU A 200 6.19 -7.14 -9.40
N LEU A 201 6.64 -6.52 -8.30
CA LEU A 201 8.03 -6.65 -7.82
C LEU A 201 8.37 -8.10 -7.48
N VAL A 202 7.48 -8.81 -6.77
CA VAL A 202 7.66 -10.24 -6.45
C VAL A 202 7.66 -11.09 -7.71
N GLY A 203 6.80 -10.79 -8.69
CA GLY A 203 6.72 -11.48 -9.98
C GLY A 203 8.01 -11.34 -10.81
N LEU A 204 8.58 -10.14 -10.85
CA LEU A 204 9.86 -9.90 -11.52
C LEU A 204 11.02 -10.64 -10.83
N LEU A 205 11.02 -10.68 -9.48
CA LEU A 205 12.00 -11.44 -8.71
C LEU A 205 11.81 -12.96 -8.89
N TRP A 206 10.57 -13.45 -8.98
CA TRP A 206 10.28 -14.84 -9.33
C TRP A 206 10.76 -15.19 -10.74
N SER A 207 10.51 -14.33 -11.72
CA SER A 207 10.96 -14.50 -13.10
C SER A 207 12.49 -14.57 -13.19
N LEU A 208 13.19 -13.69 -12.46
CA LEU A 208 14.66 -13.74 -12.34
C LEU A 208 15.11 -15.06 -11.72
N TRP A 209 14.53 -15.49 -10.60
CA TRP A 209 14.86 -16.76 -9.96
C TRP A 209 14.62 -17.93 -10.92
N TRP A 210 13.47 -17.94 -11.60
CA TRP A 210 13.12 -18.96 -12.58
C TRP A 210 14.14 -19.05 -13.72
N LEU A 211 14.51 -17.92 -14.31
CA LEU A 211 15.53 -17.86 -15.38
C LEU A 211 16.89 -18.36 -14.90
N LEU A 212 17.34 -17.94 -13.72
CA LEU A 212 18.61 -18.37 -13.15
C LEU A 212 18.63 -19.89 -12.91
N ARG A 213 17.54 -20.47 -12.38
CA ARG A 213 17.47 -21.91 -12.11
C ARG A 213 17.35 -22.72 -13.39
N THR A 214 16.56 -22.28 -14.35
CA THR A 214 16.45 -22.91 -15.68
C THR A 214 17.83 -22.94 -16.37
N SER A 215 18.50 -21.81 -16.43
CA SER A 215 19.84 -21.69 -17.03
C SER A 215 20.87 -22.57 -16.30
N GLN A 216 20.86 -22.60 -14.98
CA GLN A 216 21.75 -23.44 -14.19
C GLN A 216 21.51 -24.93 -14.45
N GLN A 217 20.25 -25.39 -14.46
CA GLN A 217 19.93 -26.80 -14.71
C GLN A 217 20.28 -27.21 -16.15
N TYR A 218 20.03 -26.33 -17.12
CA TYR A 218 20.42 -26.57 -18.53
C TYR A 218 21.91 -26.75 -18.66
N ARG A 219 22.74 -25.89 -18.06
CA ARG A 219 24.19 -25.98 -18.09
C ARG A 219 24.75 -27.24 -17.41
N LEU A 220 24.13 -27.67 -16.32
CA LEU A 220 24.61 -28.82 -15.54
C LEU A 220 24.18 -30.16 -16.13
N LYS A 221 23.00 -30.25 -16.72
CA LYS A 221 22.37 -31.53 -17.05
C LYS A 221 22.03 -31.71 -18.54
N GLY A 222 21.98 -30.65 -19.33
CA GLY A 222 21.48 -30.66 -20.70
C GLY A 222 20.00 -31.02 -20.82
N LEU A 223 19.45 -31.00 -22.05
CA LEU A 223 18.03 -31.31 -22.30
C LEU A 223 17.72 -32.81 -22.19
N ALA A 224 18.66 -33.68 -22.46
CA ALA A 224 18.43 -35.13 -22.54
C ALA A 224 18.44 -35.84 -21.19
N TYR A 225 18.98 -35.22 -20.15
CA TYR A 225 19.32 -35.86 -18.88
C TYR A 225 18.14 -35.84 -17.93
N HIS A 226 17.08 -36.07 -17.90
CA HIS A 226 15.85 -36.11 -17.08
C HIS A 226 14.68 -35.39 -17.76
N ARG A 227 14.17 -36.00 -18.82
CA ARG A 227 12.95 -35.56 -19.50
C ARG A 227 11.80 -35.26 -18.49
N GLN A 228 11.66 -36.10 -17.47
CA GLN A 228 10.63 -35.90 -16.42
C GLN A 228 10.84 -34.59 -15.65
N TRP A 229 12.07 -34.20 -15.33
CA TRP A 229 12.36 -32.95 -14.64
C TRP A 229 11.94 -31.74 -15.49
N TRP A 230 12.26 -31.76 -16.80
CA TRP A 230 11.87 -30.68 -17.71
C TRP A 230 10.36 -30.61 -17.91
N LEU A 231 9.65 -31.73 -17.93
CA LEU A 231 8.20 -31.78 -17.99
C LEU A 231 7.57 -31.18 -16.72
N LEU A 232 8.04 -31.57 -15.54
CA LEU A 232 7.58 -31.00 -14.27
C LEU A 232 7.93 -29.53 -14.09
N TRP A 233 9.08 -29.11 -14.60
CA TRP A 233 9.50 -27.71 -14.59
C TRP A 233 8.67 -26.87 -15.56
N GLY A 234 8.43 -27.37 -16.76
CA GLY A 234 7.53 -26.75 -17.73
C GLY A 234 6.10 -26.65 -17.22
N ALA A 235 5.57 -27.76 -16.65
CA ALA A 235 4.26 -27.75 -16.03
C ALA A 235 4.13 -26.70 -14.90
N TYR A 236 5.12 -26.60 -14.02
CA TYR A 236 5.16 -25.54 -13.00
C TYR A 236 5.19 -24.14 -13.62
N SER A 237 5.98 -23.95 -14.68
CA SER A 237 6.12 -22.66 -15.37
C SER A 237 4.83 -22.18 -16.01
N LEU A 238 3.96 -23.11 -16.43
CA LEU A 238 2.64 -22.83 -16.98
C LEU A 238 1.57 -22.70 -15.87
N LEU A 239 1.61 -23.60 -14.89
CA LEU A 239 0.62 -23.64 -13.82
C LEU A 239 0.73 -22.44 -12.89
N GLN A 240 1.93 -21.93 -12.61
CA GLN A 240 2.14 -20.83 -11.70
C GLN A 240 1.42 -19.54 -12.15
N PRO A 241 1.57 -19.04 -13.40
CA PRO A 241 0.79 -17.91 -13.88
C PRO A 241 -0.72 -18.17 -13.87
N LEU A 242 -1.16 -19.39 -14.18
CA LEU A 242 -2.59 -19.76 -14.17
C LEU A 242 -3.18 -19.69 -12.75
N ILE A 243 -2.45 -20.18 -11.74
CA ILE A 243 -2.86 -20.05 -10.34
C ILE A 243 -3.00 -18.59 -9.97
N ILE A 244 -2.04 -17.75 -10.33
CA ILE A 244 -2.07 -16.33 -10.01
C ILE A 244 -3.22 -15.61 -10.72
N LEU A 245 -3.44 -15.89 -12.00
CA LEU A 245 -4.59 -15.35 -12.75
C LEU A 245 -5.92 -15.78 -12.13
N PHE A 246 -6.03 -17.04 -11.69
CA PHE A 246 -7.22 -17.52 -11.00
C PHE A 246 -7.43 -16.79 -9.66
N VAL A 247 -6.38 -16.59 -8.87
CA VAL A 247 -6.46 -15.80 -7.62
C VAL A 247 -6.86 -14.35 -7.94
N MET A 248 -6.23 -13.71 -8.92
CA MET A 248 -6.57 -12.34 -9.33
C MET A 248 -8.03 -12.23 -9.78
N TRP A 249 -8.51 -13.18 -10.56
CA TRP A 249 -9.92 -13.23 -10.95
C TRP A 249 -10.84 -13.40 -9.74
N GLY A 250 -10.52 -14.36 -8.86
CA GLY A 250 -11.32 -14.66 -7.66
C GLY A 250 -11.43 -13.47 -6.69
N VAL A 251 -10.37 -12.67 -6.52
CA VAL A 251 -10.43 -11.50 -5.64
C VAL A 251 -10.93 -10.22 -6.34
N GLY A 252 -11.22 -10.28 -7.64
CA GLY A 252 -11.91 -9.22 -8.37
C GLY A 252 -11.03 -8.25 -9.16
N TYR A 253 -9.76 -8.55 -9.44
CA TYR A 253 -8.93 -7.70 -10.34
C TYR A 253 -9.50 -7.55 -11.75
N LEU A 254 -10.32 -8.52 -12.21
CA LEU A 254 -11.00 -8.48 -13.51
C LEU A 254 -12.45 -7.96 -13.39
N HIS A 255 -12.88 -7.55 -12.20
CA HIS A 255 -14.22 -7.07 -11.90
C HIS A 255 -14.22 -5.54 -11.76
N SER A 256 -13.95 -4.86 -12.86
CA SER A 256 -13.97 -3.39 -12.91
C SER A 256 -14.82 -2.94 -14.09
N GLY A 257 -15.77 -2.04 -13.85
CA GLY A 257 -16.52 -1.33 -14.88
C GLY A 257 -15.78 -0.12 -15.45
N GLY A 258 -14.57 0.16 -14.93
CA GLY A 258 -13.83 1.37 -15.24
C GLY A 258 -13.00 1.28 -16.51
N GLU A 259 -12.95 2.39 -17.23
CA GLU A 259 -11.95 2.62 -18.26
C GLU A 259 -10.56 2.83 -17.63
N SER A 260 -9.51 2.56 -18.40
CA SER A 260 -8.17 2.89 -17.94
C SER A 260 -8.03 4.42 -17.78
N PRO A 261 -7.59 4.95 -16.63
CA PRO A 261 -7.41 6.39 -16.44
C PRO A 261 -6.29 7.01 -17.31
N GLY A 262 -5.82 6.30 -18.34
CA GLY A 262 -4.76 6.76 -19.22
C GLY A 262 -3.37 6.68 -18.60
N ALA A 263 -2.40 7.27 -19.31
CA ALA A 263 -0.98 7.24 -18.93
C ALA A 263 -0.49 8.49 -18.18
N ASP A 264 -1.38 9.44 -17.86
CA ASP A 264 -1.03 10.78 -17.35
C ASP A 264 -0.25 10.76 -16.02
N GLY A 265 -0.42 9.72 -15.22
CA GLY A 265 0.35 9.53 -14.00
C GLY A 265 1.81 9.11 -14.22
N PHE A 266 2.16 8.54 -15.39
CA PHE A 266 3.54 8.15 -15.70
C PHE A 266 4.39 9.42 -15.92
N GLY A 267 5.55 9.51 -15.28
CA GLY A 267 6.35 10.72 -15.25
C GLY A 267 5.94 11.71 -14.17
N PHE A 268 4.63 11.82 -13.83
CA PHE A 268 4.20 12.59 -12.67
C PHE A 268 4.55 11.83 -11.36
N TYR A 269 4.18 10.56 -11.27
CA TYR A 269 4.45 9.70 -10.11
C TYR A 269 5.78 8.92 -10.24
N SER A 270 6.82 9.57 -10.77
CA SER A 270 8.15 9.02 -10.93
C SER A 270 8.98 9.13 -9.64
N ALA A 271 10.12 8.42 -9.57
CA ALA A 271 11.11 8.65 -8.55
C ALA A 271 12.03 9.81 -8.93
N GLU A 272 12.50 10.54 -7.93
CA GLU A 272 13.58 11.49 -8.07
C GLU A 272 14.92 10.76 -8.22
N LEU A 273 15.85 11.26 -9.05
CA LEU A 273 17.17 10.64 -9.24
C LEU A 273 17.97 10.58 -7.93
N VAL A 274 17.78 11.55 -7.06
CA VAL A 274 18.45 11.65 -5.74
C VAL A 274 17.54 11.20 -4.58
N ALA A 275 16.47 10.46 -4.86
CA ALA A 275 15.45 10.06 -3.88
C ALA A 275 16.00 9.41 -2.60
N TYR A 276 17.14 8.69 -2.68
CA TYR A 276 17.77 8.06 -1.52
C TYR A 276 18.44 9.07 -0.58
N PHE A 277 18.80 10.24 -1.08
CA PHE A 277 19.57 11.28 -0.39
C PHE A 277 18.72 12.51 -0.06
N ASN A 278 17.60 12.71 -0.74
CA ASN A 278 16.71 13.84 -0.52
C ASN A 278 15.74 13.56 0.63
N ALA A 279 15.91 14.33 1.70
CA ALA A 279 15.08 14.19 2.91
C ALA A 279 13.74 14.95 2.82
N TYR A 280 13.32 15.43 1.64
CA TYR A 280 12.04 16.11 1.47
C TYR A 280 10.88 15.23 1.91
N SER A 281 10.04 15.76 2.82
CA SER A 281 9.15 14.87 3.55
C SER A 281 7.81 14.58 2.89
N PHE A 282 7.34 15.41 1.99
CA PHE A 282 5.97 15.39 1.40
C PHE A 282 4.83 15.42 2.43
N LEU A 283 5.12 15.51 3.73
CA LEU A 283 4.11 15.58 4.77
C LEU A 283 3.76 17.02 5.12
N ALA A 284 2.47 17.31 5.32
CA ALA A 284 2.01 18.62 5.73
C ALA A 284 2.63 18.99 7.10
N GLY A 285 3.20 20.19 7.18
CA GLY A 285 3.81 20.72 8.39
C GLY A 285 5.22 20.24 8.69
N ILE A 286 5.80 19.33 7.90
CA ILE A 286 7.19 18.89 8.02
C ILE A 286 7.88 19.00 6.67
N ILE A 287 8.89 19.86 6.56
CA ILE A 287 9.64 20.06 5.30
C ILE A 287 10.67 18.94 5.11
N SER A 288 11.27 18.43 6.18
CA SER A 288 12.35 17.45 6.14
C SER A 288 12.07 16.24 7.02
N ALA A 289 12.35 15.05 6.49
CA ALA A 289 12.41 13.81 7.27
C ALA A 289 13.69 13.72 8.12
N SER A 290 14.74 14.49 7.78
CA SER A 290 16.03 14.52 8.46
C SER A 290 16.17 15.76 9.35
N VAL A 291 16.78 15.60 10.51
CA VAL A 291 17.19 16.75 11.35
C VAL A 291 18.55 17.32 10.94
N ALA A 292 19.32 16.59 10.14
CA ALA A 292 20.73 16.90 9.85
C ALA A 292 21.00 17.26 8.38
N LEU A 293 20.19 16.78 7.44
CA LEU A 293 20.47 16.90 6.01
C LEU A 293 19.58 17.94 5.32
N PRO A 294 20.12 18.62 4.30
CA PRO A 294 19.35 19.57 3.50
C PRO A 294 18.27 18.86 2.68
N VAL A 295 17.27 19.62 2.26
CA VAL A 295 16.19 19.15 1.40
C VAL A 295 16.17 19.93 0.10
N TRP A 296 15.76 19.25 -0.96
CA TRP A 296 15.47 19.86 -2.26
C TRP A 296 14.00 19.61 -2.58
N VAL A 297 13.24 20.67 -2.78
CA VAL A 297 11.83 20.52 -3.21
C VAL A 297 11.81 19.97 -4.62
N PRO A 298 11.18 18.81 -4.86
CA PRO A 298 11.12 18.23 -6.20
C PRO A 298 10.37 19.13 -7.18
N GLY A 299 10.83 19.16 -8.44
CA GLY A 299 10.26 20.00 -9.49
C GLY A 299 8.86 19.58 -9.97
N ILE A 300 8.40 18.38 -9.61
CA ILE A 300 7.07 17.84 -9.86
C ILE A 300 6.48 17.35 -8.54
N GLY A 301 5.18 17.61 -8.29
CA GLY A 301 4.54 17.28 -7.00
C GLY A 301 4.30 15.78 -6.74
N GLY A 302 4.40 14.92 -7.76
CA GLY A 302 4.07 13.50 -7.66
C GLY A 302 5.21 12.59 -7.18
N GLN A 303 6.41 13.10 -6.92
CA GLN A 303 7.58 12.30 -6.50
C GLN A 303 7.42 11.64 -5.15
N TYR A 304 6.39 11.99 -4.38
CA TYR A 304 6.04 11.28 -3.14
C TYR A 304 5.79 9.78 -3.36
N GLU A 305 5.37 9.38 -4.56
CA GLU A 305 5.20 7.97 -4.91
C GLU A 305 6.51 7.18 -4.96
N GLY A 306 7.62 7.86 -5.25
CA GLY A 306 8.97 7.35 -5.20
C GLY A 306 9.72 7.67 -3.91
N MET A 307 9.03 8.09 -2.82
CA MET A 307 9.66 8.39 -1.54
C MET A 307 10.57 7.26 -1.09
N SER A 308 11.88 7.55 -0.96
CA SER A 308 12.91 6.54 -0.73
C SER A 308 14.09 7.08 0.08
N TYR A 309 13.93 8.21 0.74
CA TYR A 309 14.96 8.71 1.65
C TYR A 309 15.36 7.61 2.63
N VAL A 310 16.65 7.32 2.70
CA VAL A 310 17.14 6.16 3.46
C VAL A 310 17.51 6.50 4.90
N GLY A 311 17.75 7.78 5.21
CA GLY A 311 18.23 8.25 6.51
C GLY A 311 19.76 8.27 6.63
N ALA A 312 20.27 9.16 7.48
CA ALA A 312 21.70 9.36 7.67
C ALA A 312 22.43 8.11 8.18
N GLY A 313 21.74 7.25 8.94
CA GLY A 313 22.31 5.98 9.41
C GLY A 313 22.68 5.03 8.26
N ILE A 314 21.77 4.86 7.28
CA ILE A 314 22.06 4.04 6.10
C ILE A 314 23.10 4.71 5.20
N MET A 315 23.09 6.04 5.06
CA MET A 315 24.14 6.72 4.32
C MET A 315 25.52 6.49 4.96
N ALA A 316 25.61 6.52 6.29
CA ALA A 316 26.84 6.18 7.02
C ALA A 316 27.24 4.71 6.79
N LEU A 317 26.27 3.80 6.76
CA LEU A 317 26.49 2.38 6.40
C LEU A 317 27.07 2.24 4.99
N TRP A 318 26.49 2.95 4.01
CA TRP A 318 26.97 2.93 2.62
C TRP A 318 28.37 3.52 2.48
N LEU A 319 28.64 4.66 3.12
CA LEU A 319 29.97 5.28 3.12
C LEU A 319 31.02 4.34 3.72
N MET A 320 30.71 3.75 4.89
CA MET A 320 31.61 2.80 5.53
C MET A 320 31.85 1.56 4.65
N ALA A 321 30.80 1.01 4.07
CA ALA A 321 30.89 -0.14 3.16
C ALA A 321 31.74 0.20 1.92
N LEU A 322 31.57 1.39 1.33
CA LEU A 322 32.34 1.86 0.18
C LEU A 322 33.83 1.97 0.55
N LEU A 323 34.18 2.59 1.67
CA LEU A 323 35.57 2.73 2.13
C LEU A 323 36.23 1.36 2.38
N LEU A 324 35.49 0.43 2.97
CA LEU A 324 35.97 -0.94 3.18
C LEU A 324 36.13 -1.72 1.86
N PHE A 325 35.24 -1.50 0.90
CA PHE A 325 35.28 -2.14 -0.43
C PHE A 325 36.45 -1.62 -1.27
N ILE A 326 36.70 -0.30 -1.28
CA ILE A 326 37.82 0.31 -2.02
C ILE A 326 39.16 -0.26 -1.50
N ARG A 327 39.30 -0.44 -0.20
CA ARG A 327 40.53 -1.00 0.39
C ARG A 327 40.75 -2.47 0.01
N ARG A 328 39.69 -3.25 -0.04
CA ARG A 328 39.72 -4.68 -0.42
C ARG A 328 38.37 -5.08 -1.00
N PRO A 329 38.28 -5.50 -2.29
CA PRO A 329 37.05 -6.00 -2.89
C PRO A 329 36.51 -7.24 -2.16
N ILE A 330 35.19 -7.36 -2.06
CA ILE A 330 34.56 -8.54 -1.45
C ILE A 330 34.67 -9.76 -2.33
N HIS A 331 34.69 -10.93 -1.69
CA HIS A 331 34.56 -12.21 -2.37
C HIS A 331 33.08 -12.62 -2.38
N ILE A 332 32.52 -12.76 -3.58
CA ILE A 332 31.18 -13.35 -3.78
C ILE A 332 31.37 -14.82 -4.11
N PRO A 333 30.96 -15.76 -3.22
CA PRO A 333 31.01 -17.19 -3.51
C PRO A 333 30.35 -17.51 -4.87
N THR A 334 30.88 -18.47 -5.58
CA THR A 334 30.42 -18.83 -6.94
C THR A 334 28.93 -19.12 -6.99
N THR A 335 28.38 -19.74 -5.93
CA THR A 335 26.96 -20.05 -5.76
C THR A 335 26.07 -18.80 -5.81
N TYR A 336 26.54 -17.66 -5.30
CA TYR A 336 25.77 -16.41 -5.22
C TYR A 336 26.12 -15.41 -6.33
N ARG A 337 27.16 -15.67 -7.13
CA ARG A 337 27.64 -14.73 -8.16
C ARG A 337 26.54 -14.35 -9.17
N TRP A 338 25.84 -15.34 -9.72
CA TRP A 338 24.78 -15.10 -10.71
C TRP A 338 23.51 -14.52 -10.08
N PRO A 339 23.00 -15.02 -8.93
CA PRO A 339 21.91 -14.36 -8.22
C PRO A 339 22.19 -12.89 -7.90
N VAL A 340 23.36 -12.55 -7.38
CA VAL A 340 23.72 -11.15 -7.04
C VAL A 340 23.81 -10.29 -8.31
N LYS A 341 24.45 -10.77 -9.39
CA LYS A 341 24.51 -10.04 -10.66
C LYS A 341 23.12 -9.83 -11.27
N GLY A 342 22.29 -10.87 -11.28
CA GLY A 342 20.91 -10.79 -11.79
C GLY A 342 20.05 -9.82 -11.00
N LEU A 343 20.11 -9.87 -9.65
CA LEU A 343 19.44 -8.90 -8.78
C LEU A 343 19.94 -7.48 -9.01
N GLY A 344 21.24 -7.29 -9.16
CA GLY A 344 21.82 -5.97 -9.44
C GLY A 344 21.32 -5.42 -10.78
N ALA A 345 21.33 -6.24 -11.83
CA ALA A 345 20.83 -5.84 -13.15
C ALA A 345 19.32 -5.50 -13.11
N LEU A 346 18.50 -6.36 -12.47
CA LEU A 346 17.07 -6.11 -12.29
C LEU A 346 16.83 -4.82 -11.50
N ALA A 347 17.52 -4.64 -10.39
CA ALA A 347 17.36 -3.48 -9.52
C ALA A 347 17.74 -2.16 -10.22
N ILE A 348 18.82 -2.16 -11.01
CA ILE A 348 19.22 -1.00 -11.83
C ILE A 348 18.18 -0.74 -12.93
N GLY A 349 17.69 -1.78 -13.62
CA GLY A 349 16.63 -1.64 -14.61
C GLY A 349 15.35 -1.06 -14.03
N LEU A 350 14.94 -1.52 -12.83
CA LEU A 350 13.79 -1.00 -12.11
C LEU A 350 14.00 0.45 -11.64
N PHE A 351 15.21 0.81 -11.22
CA PHE A 351 15.55 2.19 -10.88
C PHE A 351 15.44 3.12 -12.10
N ILE A 352 15.99 2.71 -13.26
CA ILE A 352 15.88 3.48 -14.51
C ILE A 352 14.39 3.62 -14.91
N PHE A 353 13.61 2.56 -14.80
CA PHE A 353 12.17 2.61 -15.06
C PHE A 353 11.43 3.54 -14.08
N ALA A 354 11.85 3.56 -12.81
CA ALA A 354 11.27 4.43 -11.78
C ALA A 354 11.45 5.93 -12.08
N LEU A 355 12.53 6.31 -12.77
CA LEU A 355 12.76 7.69 -13.21
C LEU A 355 11.83 8.13 -14.35
N SER A 356 11.19 7.17 -15.04
CA SER A 356 10.24 7.41 -16.15
C SER A 356 10.86 8.16 -17.35
N ASP A 357 10.04 8.93 -18.05
CA ASP A 357 10.40 9.87 -19.12
C ASP A 357 10.59 11.32 -18.63
N LYS A 358 10.37 11.58 -17.33
CA LYS A 358 10.58 12.87 -16.66
C LYS A 358 11.52 12.70 -15.48
N VAL A 359 12.82 12.80 -15.74
CA VAL A 359 13.84 12.67 -14.69
C VAL A 359 13.88 13.92 -13.84
N VAL A 360 13.57 13.77 -12.54
CA VAL A 360 13.57 14.87 -11.57
C VAL A 360 14.84 14.81 -10.72
N ILE A 361 15.49 15.97 -10.55
CA ILE A 361 16.71 16.14 -9.74
C ILE A 361 16.52 17.40 -8.89
N GLY A 362 16.01 17.25 -7.67
CA GLY A 362 15.59 18.41 -6.88
C GLY A 362 14.61 19.27 -7.65
N PRO A 363 14.79 20.59 -7.75
CA PRO A 363 13.86 21.47 -8.46
C PRO A 363 13.90 21.35 -9.99
N TYR A 364 14.87 20.61 -10.54
CA TYR A 364 15.07 20.49 -11.99
C TYR A 364 14.35 19.25 -12.54
N THR A 365 13.76 19.41 -13.73
CA THR A 365 13.13 18.33 -14.48
C THR A 365 13.71 18.24 -15.89
N VAL A 366 14.13 17.07 -16.28
CA VAL A 366 14.64 16.76 -17.63
C VAL A 366 13.70 15.78 -18.30
N ASN A 367 13.10 16.18 -19.42
CA ASN A 367 12.25 15.31 -20.23
C ASN A 367 13.14 14.44 -21.15
N LEU A 368 13.02 13.13 -20.99
CA LEU A 368 13.68 12.13 -21.84
C LEU A 368 12.58 11.37 -22.60
N PRO A 369 12.41 11.59 -23.92
CA PRO A 369 11.37 10.92 -24.69
C PRO A 369 11.74 9.45 -24.92
N LEU A 370 11.60 8.64 -23.88
CA LEU A 370 11.83 7.20 -23.95
C LEU A 370 10.61 6.49 -24.56
N PRO A 371 10.80 5.52 -25.44
CA PRO A 371 9.72 4.84 -26.17
C PRO A 371 8.99 3.81 -25.30
N TRP A 372 8.50 4.20 -24.13
CA TRP A 372 7.69 3.32 -23.30
C TRP A 372 6.32 3.07 -23.95
N PRO A 373 5.85 1.81 -24.06
CA PRO A 373 4.50 1.53 -24.56
C PRO A 373 3.42 2.21 -23.71
N GLU A 374 2.42 2.83 -24.33
CA GLU A 374 1.33 3.52 -23.63
C GLU A 374 0.56 2.59 -22.66
N SER A 375 0.33 1.34 -23.06
CA SER A 375 -0.29 0.34 -22.18
C SER A 375 0.53 0.09 -20.91
N LEU A 376 1.86 0.10 -20.99
CA LEU A 376 2.73 -0.05 -19.83
C LEU A 376 2.67 1.18 -18.92
N LYS A 377 2.67 2.40 -19.50
CA LYS A 377 2.53 3.64 -18.75
C LYS A 377 1.19 3.70 -18.00
N ALA A 378 0.09 3.31 -18.65
CA ALA A 378 -1.25 3.29 -18.04
C ALA A 378 -1.35 2.29 -16.88
N ILE A 379 -0.72 1.10 -16.99
CA ILE A 379 -0.71 0.09 -15.92
C ILE A 379 0.20 0.50 -14.76
N LEU A 380 1.38 1.07 -15.07
CA LEU A 380 2.45 1.35 -14.11
C LEU A 380 2.69 2.86 -13.92
N ARG A 381 1.61 3.64 -13.89
CA ARG A 381 1.67 5.09 -13.78
C ARG A 381 2.48 5.60 -12.57
N ALA A 382 2.43 4.90 -11.43
CA ALA A 382 3.24 5.19 -10.24
C ALA A 382 4.59 4.43 -10.30
N SER A 383 5.40 4.74 -11.34
CA SER A 383 6.70 4.10 -11.59
C SER A 383 7.69 4.30 -10.45
N GLY A 384 7.59 5.37 -9.69
CA GLY A 384 8.47 5.71 -8.58
C GLY A 384 8.63 4.59 -7.54
N ARG A 385 7.62 3.77 -7.36
CA ARG A 385 7.64 2.62 -6.41
C ARG A 385 8.68 1.55 -6.78
N MET A 386 9.14 1.50 -8.04
CA MET A 386 10.13 0.52 -8.49
C MET A 386 11.54 0.75 -7.93
N VAL A 387 11.83 1.93 -7.38
CA VAL A 387 13.12 2.31 -6.79
C VAL A 387 13.50 1.46 -5.56
N TRP A 388 12.53 0.89 -4.85
CA TRP A 388 12.74 0.22 -3.57
C TRP A 388 13.64 -1.01 -3.63
N VAL A 389 13.63 -1.76 -4.74
CA VAL A 389 14.45 -2.99 -4.86
C VAL A 389 15.95 -2.66 -4.81
N LEU A 390 16.39 -1.60 -5.51
CA LEU A 390 17.79 -1.16 -5.48
C LEU A 390 18.19 -0.65 -4.10
N MET A 391 17.30 0.09 -3.44
CA MET A 391 17.50 0.59 -2.08
C MET A 391 17.83 -0.55 -1.11
N TYR A 392 16.98 -1.56 -1.03
CA TYR A 392 17.21 -2.68 -0.10
C TYR A 392 18.40 -3.56 -0.50
N LEU A 393 18.59 -3.80 -1.81
CA LEU A 393 19.71 -4.59 -2.27
C LEU A 393 21.05 -3.93 -1.88
N SER A 394 21.15 -2.61 -1.98
CA SER A 394 22.35 -1.85 -1.57
C SER A 394 22.61 -1.93 -0.06
N ILE A 395 21.55 -1.91 0.76
CA ILE A 395 21.66 -2.07 2.23
C ILE A 395 22.16 -3.48 2.57
N PHE A 396 21.64 -4.53 1.94
CA PHE A 396 22.09 -5.90 2.19
C PHE A 396 23.52 -6.13 1.69
N LEU A 397 23.89 -5.51 0.56
CA LEU A 397 25.27 -5.55 0.06
C LEU A 397 26.24 -4.86 1.04
N ALA A 398 25.89 -3.70 1.55
CA ALA A 398 26.67 -3.00 2.58
C ALA A 398 26.83 -3.88 3.83
N GLY A 399 25.74 -4.50 4.31
CA GLY A 399 25.81 -5.46 5.42
C GLY A 399 26.76 -6.64 5.15
N ALA A 400 26.74 -7.19 3.92
CA ALA A 400 27.65 -8.25 3.51
C ALA A 400 29.13 -7.80 3.50
N ILE A 401 29.39 -6.54 3.10
CA ILE A 401 30.74 -5.95 3.14
C ILE A 401 31.22 -5.84 4.59
N LEU A 402 30.39 -5.34 5.51
CA LEU A 402 30.74 -5.23 6.92
C LEU A 402 31.16 -6.59 7.50
N VAL A 403 30.34 -7.61 7.29
CA VAL A 403 30.63 -8.97 7.81
C VAL A 403 31.92 -9.55 7.25
N GLN A 404 32.26 -9.26 6.00
CA GLN A 404 33.49 -9.78 5.39
C GLN A 404 34.77 -8.98 5.76
N ARG A 405 34.61 -7.74 6.21
CA ARG A 405 35.75 -6.82 6.39
C ARG A 405 36.02 -6.44 7.84
N LEU A 406 35.03 -6.57 8.71
CA LEU A 406 35.15 -6.25 10.12
C LEU A 406 35.11 -7.52 10.97
N THR A 407 35.72 -7.43 12.16
CA THR A 407 35.51 -8.45 13.18
C THR A 407 34.04 -8.46 13.62
N PRO A 408 33.50 -9.56 14.14
CA PRO A 408 32.11 -9.61 14.62
C PRO A 408 31.77 -8.49 15.60
N ARG A 409 32.70 -8.15 16.50
CA ARG A 409 32.54 -7.05 17.46
C ARG A 409 32.42 -5.69 16.75
N ASN A 410 33.32 -5.41 15.82
CA ASN A 410 33.32 -4.11 15.10
C ASN A 410 32.11 -3.99 14.16
N ALA A 411 31.69 -5.08 13.51
CA ALA A 411 30.47 -5.10 12.71
C ALA A 411 29.22 -4.84 13.57
N THR A 412 29.20 -5.37 14.81
CA THR A 412 28.11 -5.11 15.76
C THR A 412 28.09 -3.65 16.21
N LEU A 413 29.25 -3.10 16.58
CA LEU A 413 29.36 -1.67 16.96
C LEU A 413 28.94 -0.77 15.80
N ALA A 414 29.38 -1.07 14.57
CA ALA A 414 28.98 -0.33 13.37
C ALA A 414 27.45 -0.37 13.16
N ALA A 415 26.83 -1.55 13.28
CA ALA A 415 25.38 -1.67 13.15
C ALA A 415 24.60 -0.92 14.23
N LEU A 416 25.09 -0.92 15.47
CA LEU A 416 24.49 -0.13 16.56
C LEU A 416 24.66 1.38 16.31
N CYS A 417 25.84 1.84 15.87
CA CYS A 417 26.04 3.23 15.49
C CYS A 417 25.10 3.66 14.35
N VAL A 418 24.92 2.80 13.33
CA VAL A 418 23.95 3.04 12.24
C VAL A 418 22.55 3.21 12.79
N LEU A 419 22.11 2.34 13.71
CA LEU A 419 20.78 2.44 14.33
C LEU A 419 20.64 3.75 15.12
N VAL A 420 21.64 4.11 15.94
CA VAL A 420 21.59 5.35 16.74
C VAL A 420 21.53 6.59 15.83
N ILE A 421 22.40 6.65 14.80
CA ILE A 421 22.39 7.74 13.82
C ILE A 421 21.03 7.83 13.11
N GLN A 422 20.46 6.68 12.73
CA GLN A 422 19.16 6.62 12.06
C GLN A 422 18.04 7.15 12.94
N LEU A 423 17.97 6.71 14.20
CA LEU A 423 16.95 7.17 15.15
C LEU A 423 17.09 8.67 15.45
N PHE A 424 18.32 9.16 15.57
CA PHE A 424 18.59 10.59 15.75
C PHE A 424 18.18 11.41 14.52
N ASP A 425 18.55 10.96 13.32
CA ASP A 425 18.24 11.66 12.07
C ASP A 425 16.73 11.76 11.83
N LEU A 426 16.00 10.68 12.11
CA LEU A 426 14.57 10.57 11.85
C LEU A 426 13.68 10.92 13.07
N GLN A 427 14.21 11.53 14.13
CA GLN A 427 13.44 11.77 15.36
C GLN A 427 12.20 12.65 15.13
N HIS A 428 12.29 13.67 14.28
CA HIS A 428 11.13 14.51 13.93
C HIS A 428 10.07 13.72 13.15
N TRP A 429 10.50 12.83 12.27
CA TRP A 429 9.64 11.94 11.51
C TRP A 429 8.87 10.97 12.42
N HIS A 430 9.58 10.33 13.36
CA HIS A 430 8.96 9.43 14.33
C HIS A 430 8.02 10.17 15.30
N HIS A 431 8.43 11.37 15.75
CA HIS A 431 7.58 12.22 16.60
C HIS A 431 6.30 12.64 15.87
N TYR A 432 6.38 12.99 14.59
CA TYR A 432 5.21 13.33 13.78
C TYR A 432 4.20 12.18 13.74
N PHE A 433 4.61 10.96 13.38
CA PHE A 433 3.69 9.83 13.31
C PHE A 433 3.06 9.51 14.67
N HIS A 434 3.87 9.55 15.74
CA HIS A 434 3.35 9.38 17.09
C HIS A 434 2.31 10.44 17.46
N THR A 435 2.59 11.70 17.21
CA THR A 435 1.69 12.83 17.51
C THR A 435 0.42 12.76 16.69
N ARG A 436 0.51 12.49 15.38
CA ARG A 436 -0.67 12.31 14.52
C ARG A 436 -1.54 11.15 15.01
N SER A 437 -0.93 10.05 15.40
CA SER A 437 -1.63 8.93 16.00
C SER A 437 -2.37 9.30 17.30
N GLN A 438 -1.73 10.09 18.19
CA GLN A 438 -2.39 10.58 19.41
C GLN A 438 -3.54 11.55 19.11
N GLN A 439 -3.39 12.43 18.14
CA GLN A 439 -4.47 13.31 17.68
C GLN A 439 -5.66 12.51 17.14
N ALA A 440 -5.40 11.45 16.37
CA ALA A 440 -6.42 10.52 15.89
C ALA A 440 -7.19 9.85 17.06
N ALA A 441 -6.50 9.55 18.16
CA ALA A 441 -7.13 8.99 19.37
C ALA A 441 -8.12 9.93 20.05
N THR A 442 -7.94 11.22 19.93
CA THR A 442 -8.80 12.25 20.58
C THR A 442 -9.83 12.86 19.64
N TYR A 443 -9.81 12.49 18.36
CA TYR A 443 -10.79 13.01 17.41
C TYR A 443 -12.18 12.45 17.67
N HIS A 444 -13.18 13.33 17.64
CA HIS A 444 -14.60 13.01 17.73
C HIS A 444 -15.36 13.69 16.59
N MET A 445 -16.11 12.90 15.84
CA MET A 445 -16.93 13.39 14.72
C MET A 445 -17.94 14.47 15.17
N ALA A 446 -18.52 14.32 16.37
CA ALA A 446 -19.49 15.26 16.92
C ALA A 446 -18.93 16.68 17.17
N GLU A 447 -17.61 16.81 17.30
CA GLU A 447 -16.92 18.10 17.50
C GLU A 447 -16.48 18.75 16.18
N ASP A 448 -16.58 18.03 15.05
CA ASP A 448 -16.18 18.52 13.75
C ASP A 448 -17.32 19.28 13.07
N PRO A 449 -17.14 20.58 12.78
CA PRO A 449 -18.19 21.41 12.17
C PRO A 449 -18.74 20.87 10.84
N ARG A 450 -17.98 20.06 10.12
CA ARG A 450 -18.41 19.45 8.85
C ARG A 450 -19.64 18.55 9.02
N PHE A 451 -19.81 17.93 10.18
CA PHE A 451 -20.86 16.95 10.47
C PHE A 451 -22.02 17.50 11.31
N THR A 452 -22.05 18.83 11.50
CA THR A 452 -23.16 19.49 12.21
C THR A 452 -24.49 19.16 11.55
N GLY A 453 -25.47 18.73 12.37
CA GLY A 453 -26.83 18.38 11.92
C GLY A 453 -26.99 16.91 11.44
N TRP A 454 -25.92 16.12 11.39
CA TRP A 454 -26.01 14.70 11.05
C TRP A 454 -26.74 13.88 12.13
N ASP A 455 -26.72 14.31 13.37
CA ASP A 455 -27.41 13.73 14.52
C ASP A 455 -28.90 14.14 14.63
N SER A 456 -29.41 14.98 13.69
CA SER A 456 -30.80 15.40 13.71
C SER A 456 -31.75 14.20 13.57
N SER A 457 -32.79 14.15 14.42
CA SER A 457 -33.73 13.03 14.46
C SER A 457 -34.43 12.77 13.12
N GLY A 458 -34.74 13.84 12.37
CA GLY A 458 -35.35 13.73 11.05
C GLY A 458 -34.43 13.05 10.02
N LEU A 459 -33.14 13.42 9.97
CA LEU A 459 -32.19 12.80 9.08
C LEU A 459 -31.93 11.34 9.48
N GLN A 460 -31.74 11.07 10.76
CA GLN A 460 -31.50 9.71 11.24
C GLN A 460 -32.71 8.78 10.96
N ALA A 461 -33.94 9.27 11.12
CA ALA A 461 -35.13 8.54 10.74
C ALA A 461 -35.18 8.27 9.22
N ALA A 462 -34.87 9.28 8.40
CA ALA A 462 -34.84 9.14 6.96
C ALA A 462 -33.81 8.11 6.48
N LEU A 463 -32.61 8.12 7.06
CA LEU A 463 -31.52 7.17 6.72
C LEU A 463 -31.87 5.74 7.15
N SER A 464 -32.52 5.55 8.32
CA SER A 464 -32.88 4.21 8.81
C SER A 464 -34.04 3.55 8.07
N GLN A 465 -34.86 4.31 7.36
CA GLN A 465 -36.06 3.81 6.65
C GLN A 465 -35.82 3.60 5.15
N ARG A 466 -34.67 4.03 4.60
CA ARG A 466 -34.40 3.99 3.16
C ARG A 466 -33.24 3.07 2.83
N GLN A 467 -33.18 2.64 1.56
CA GLN A 467 -32.24 1.58 1.13
C GLN A 467 -30.92 2.13 0.63
N SER A 468 -30.91 3.37 0.11
CA SER A 468 -29.69 3.93 -0.50
C SER A 468 -29.57 5.44 -0.28
N LEU A 469 -28.33 5.90 -0.27
CA LEU A 469 -27.96 7.31 -0.30
C LEU A 469 -27.34 7.62 -1.66
N HIS A 470 -27.95 8.53 -2.43
CA HIS A 470 -27.45 8.93 -3.73
C HIS A 470 -26.80 10.31 -3.67
N ILE A 471 -25.52 10.36 -3.98
CA ILE A 471 -24.76 11.59 -4.15
C ILE A 471 -25.11 12.14 -5.53
N THR A 472 -25.49 13.41 -5.60
CA THR A 472 -25.94 14.04 -6.87
C THR A 472 -24.80 14.70 -7.64
N GLN A 473 -23.67 15.02 -7.01
CA GLN A 473 -22.50 15.60 -7.61
C GLN A 473 -21.24 15.15 -6.87
N ALA A 474 -20.21 14.75 -7.56
CA ALA A 474 -18.99 14.21 -6.98
C ALA A 474 -17.72 14.76 -7.66
N ASP A 475 -17.65 16.09 -7.81
CA ASP A 475 -16.45 16.77 -8.36
C ASP A 475 -15.25 16.61 -7.43
N ASP A 476 -15.48 16.57 -6.11
CA ASP A 476 -14.50 16.17 -5.08
C ASP A 476 -14.90 14.83 -4.49
N ILE A 477 -14.54 13.75 -5.17
CA ILE A 477 -14.89 12.39 -4.72
C ILE A 477 -14.27 12.04 -3.36
N VAL A 478 -13.12 12.59 -3.01
CA VAL A 478 -12.48 12.36 -1.70
C VAL A 478 -13.23 13.08 -0.59
N GLY A 479 -13.64 14.35 -0.83
CA GLY A 479 -14.47 15.12 0.10
C GLY A 479 -15.83 14.50 0.37
N MET A 480 -16.33 13.63 -0.53
CA MET A 480 -17.61 12.93 -0.39
C MET A 480 -17.55 11.62 0.42
N LEU A 481 -16.36 11.09 0.71
CA LEU A 481 -16.21 9.83 1.45
C LEU A 481 -16.96 9.79 2.79
N PRO A 482 -17.05 10.87 3.57
CA PRO A 482 -17.87 10.87 4.80
C PRO A 482 -19.36 10.59 4.56
N LEU A 483 -19.92 10.97 3.39
CA LEU A 483 -21.32 10.64 3.06
C LEU A 483 -21.50 9.12 2.86
N ALA A 484 -20.52 8.46 2.24
CA ALA A 484 -20.50 7.01 2.13
C ALA A 484 -20.35 6.35 3.52
N TRP A 485 -19.59 6.94 4.43
CA TRP A 485 -19.52 6.49 5.82
C TRP A 485 -20.89 6.59 6.51
N LEU A 486 -21.57 7.73 6.40
CA LEU A 486 -22.90 7.94 6.96
C LEU A 486 -23.90 6.89 6.44
N ALA A 487 -23.92 6.65 5.13
CA ALA A 487 -24.77 5.62 4.52
C ALA A 487 -24.44 4.21 5.05
N GLY A 488 -23.15 3.88 5.11
CA GLY A 488 -22.69 2.58 5.61
C GLY A 488 -23.06 2.30 7.06
N GLN A 489 -23.10 3.32 7.94
CA GLN A 489 -23.57 3.19 9.32
C GLN A 489 -25.04 2.75 9.41
N HIS A 490 -25.84 3.07 8.40
CA HIS A 490 -27.26 2.70 8.30
C HIS A 490 -27.51 1.48 7.41
N GLY A 491 -26.44 0.80 6.93
CA GLY A 491 -26.55 -0.33 6.03
C GLY A 491 -27.08 0.03 4.64
N MET A 492 -27.03 1.30 4.25
CA MET A 492 -27.49 1.80 2.96
C MET A 492 -26.43 1.62 1.88
N ALA A 493 -26.89 1.37 0.66
CA ALA A 493 -26.03 1.42 -0.52
C ALA A 493 -25.71 2.88 -0.92
N VAL A 494 -24.62 3.10 -1.65
CA VAL A 494 -24.27 4.38 -2.28
C VAL A 494 -24.05 4.21 -3.77
N ASN A 495 -24.45 5.21 -4.57
CA ASN A 495 -24.32 5.17 -6.02
C ASN A 495 -22.88 5.37 -6.50
N VAL A 496 -22.04 6.10 -5.76
CA VAL A 496 -20.67 6.45 -6.11
C VAL A 496 -19.69 5.86 -5.09
N ALA A 497 -18.55 5.38 -5.57
CA ALA A 497 -17.43 4.94 -4.73
C ALA A 497 -16.13 5.56 -5.20
N TYR A 498 -15.26 5.94 -4.26
CA TYR A 498 -13.87 6.28 -4.58
C TYR A 498 -13.07 4.97 -4.67
N VAL A 499 -12.64 4.63 -5.88
CA VAL A 499 -11.90 3.39 -6.16
C VAL A 499 -10.73 3.69 -7.10
N ALA A 500 -9.68 2.89 -6.99
CA ALA A 500 -8.57 2.97 -7.94
C ALA A 500 -9.08 2.75 -9.37
N ARG A 501 -8.58 3.54 -10.32
CA ARG A 501 -8.96 3.49 -11.74
C ARG A 501 -10.38 3.98 -12.06
N ILE A 502 -10.97 4.79 -11.19
CA ILE A 502 -12.18 5.54 -11.54
C ILE A 502 -11.80 6.76 -12.37
N THR A 503 -12.60 7.07 -13.40
CA THR A 503 -12.43 8.27 -14.23
C THR A 503 -13.54 9.27 -13.92
N PRO A 504 -13.34 10.59 -14.18
CA PRO A 504 -14.40 11.58 -14.04
C PRO A 504 -15.66 11.20 -14.84
N THR A 505 -15.50 10.61 -16.02
CA THR A 505 -16.62 10.13 -16.85
C THR A 505 -17.48 9.12 -16.13
N ILE A 506 -16.87 8.13 -15.47
CA ILE A 506 -17.61 7.11 -14.70
C ILE A 506 -18.32 7.74 -13.50
N ILE A 507 -17.66 8.68 -12.82
CA ILE A 507 -18.26 9.40 -11.70
C ILE A 507 -19.50 10.18 -12.17
N HIS A 508 -19.38 10.93 -13.28
CA HIS A 508 -20.52 11.66 -13.86
C HIS A 508 -21.66 10.75 -14.28
N GLN A 509 -21.35 9.58 -14.86
CA GLN A 509 -22.36 8.59 -15.20
C GLN A 509 -23.06 8.02 -13.96
N ALA A 510 -22.33 7.82 -12.87
CA ALA A 510 -22.88 7.28 -11.63
C ALA A 510 -23.78 8.28 -10.87
N VAL A 511 -23.57 9.58 -11.00
CA VAL A 511 -24.43 10.59 -10.36
C VAL A 511 -25.60 11.02 -11.24
N ALA A 512 -25.51 10.83 -12.57
CA ALA A 512 -26.51 11.30 -13.52
C ALA A 512 -27.95 10.78 -13.25
N PRO A 513 -28.20 9.50 -12.89
CA PRO A 513 -29.55 9.04 -12.60
C PRO A 513 -30.20 9.79 -11.44
N ALA A 514 -29.46 10.06 -10.36
CA ALA A 514 -29.95 10.80 -9.21
C ALA A 514 -30.30 12.26 -9.56
N GLN A 515 -29.45 12.93 -10.36
CA GLN A 515 -29.72 14.28 -10.86
C GLN A 515 -30.96 14.32 -11.73
N GLN A 516 -31.09 13.39 -12.66
CA GLN A 516 -32.25 13.31 -13.59
C GLN A 516 -33.56 13.08 -12.83
N ALA A 517 -33.56 12.18 -11.83
CA ALA A 517 -34.76 11.92 -11.00
C ALA A 517 -35.24 13.19 -10.29
N LEU A 518 -34.31 13.95 -9.70
CA LEU A 518 -34.64 15.22 -9.02
C LEU A 518 -35.10 16.29 -10.01
N MET A 519 -34.44 16.45 -11.17
CA MET A 519 -34.82 17.44 -12.19
C MET A 519 -36.18 17.13 -12.82
N ALA A 520 -36.51 15.84 -12.98
CA ALA A 520 -37.81 15.39 -13.50
C ALA A 520 -38.93 15.51 -12.47
N GLY A 521 -38.63 15.85 -11.21
CA GLY A 521 -39.61 15.85 -10.14
C GLY A 521 -40.16 14.47 -9.77
N GLN A 522 -39.36 13.43 -10.04
CA GLN A 522 -39.71 12.02 -9.81
C GLN A 522 -38.63 11.35 -8.93
N PRO A 523 -38.44 11.83 -7.69
CA PRO A 523 -37.49 11.20 -6.76
C PRO A 523 -37.96 9.78 -6.37
N ASP A 524 -37.00 8.87 -6.18
CA ASP A 524 -37.28 7.53 -5.67
C ASP A 524 -37.53 7.61 -4.14
N PRO A 525 -38.68 7.12 -3.63
CA PRO A 525 -39.00 7.15 -2.21
C PRO A 525 -38.07 6.28 -1.34
N SER A 526 -37.36 5.32 -1.92
CA SER A 526 -36.39 4.46 -1.23
C SER A 526 -35.00 5.10 -1.10
N VAL A 527 -34.82 6.33 -1.62
CA VAL A 527 -33.52 7.01 -1.70
C VAL A 527 -33.49 8.26 -0.82
N VAL A 528 -32.38 8.47 -0.13
CA VAL A 528 -31.97 9.77 0.40
C VAL A 528 -30.99 10.39 -0.58
N TYR A 529 -31.25 11.60 -1.03
CA TYR A 529 -30.36 12.34 -1.93
C TYR A 529 -29.44 13.26 -1.14
N ALA A 530 -28.12 13.12 -1.29
CA ALA A 530 -27.13 14.04 -0.78
C ALA A 530 -26.76 15.05 -1.87
N ILE A 531 -27.30 16.25 -1.75
CA ILE A 531 -27.20 17.31 -2.75
C ILE A 531 -26.05 18.23 -2.31
N THR A 532 -24.99 18.27 -3.10
CA THR A 532 -23.78 19.02 -2.78
C THR A 532 -23.64 20.32 -3.61
N ASN A 533 -24.58 20.56 -4.53
CA ASN A 533 -24.64 21.78 -5.34
C ASN A 533 -25.68 22.77 -4.74
N PRO A 534 -25.32 24.06 -4.53
CA PRO A 534 -26.25 25.09 -4.08
C PRO A 534 -27.49 25.29 -4.96
N GLU A 535 -27.39 25.06 -6.26
CA GLU A 535 -28.51 25.18 -7.21
C GLU A 535 -29.57 24.11 -7.02
N ALA A 536 -29.23 22.99 -6.40
CA ALA A 536 -30.13 21.86 -6.19
C ALA A 536 -31.11 22.05 -4.98
N VAL A 537 -31.04 23.17 -4.27
CA VAL A 537 -32.05 23.58 -3.28
C VAL A 537 -33.46 23.65 -3.91
N GLN A 538 -33.56 23.78 -5.24
CA GLN A 538 -34.82 23.65 -5.96
C GLN A 538 -35.51 22.28 -5.76
N ALA A 539 -34.74 21.21 -5.53
CA ALA A 539 -35.29 19.90 -5.22
C ALA A 539 -36.14 19.92 -3.93
N CYS A 540 -35.81 20.79 -2.97
CA CYS A 540 -36.56 20.95 -1.74
C CYS A 540 -37.91 21.64 -1.93
N ASN A 541 -38.16 22.25 -3.08
CA ASN A 541 -39.43 22.86 -3.45
C ASN A 541 -40.37 21.86 -4.15
N LEU A 542 -39.93 20.62 -4.42
CA LEU A 542 -40.78 19.59 -4.99
C LEU A 542 -41.85 19.17 -3.95
N ALA A 543 -43.04 18.86 -4.44
CA ALA A 543 -44.12 18.40 -3.60
C ALA A 543 -43.71 17.11 -2.85
N ASN A 544 -44.00 17.07 -1.52
CA ASN A 544 -43.68 15.95 -0.63
C ASN A 544 -42.18 15.67 -0.41
N MET A 545 -41.29 16.62 -0.70
CA MET A 545 -39.88 16.51 -0.32
C MET A 545 -39.63 17.14 1.03
N GLN A 546 -38.88 16.46 1.89
CA GLN A 546 -38.30 17.01 3.12
C GLN A 546 -36.79 17.19 2.91
N CYS A 547 -36.27 18.30 3.44
CA CYS A 547 -34.84 18.61 3.32
C CYS A 547 -34.26 19.02 4.69
N ILE A 548 -32.99 18.62 4.88
CA ILE A 548 -32.15 19.09 5.98
C ILE A 548 -30.84 19.60 5.39
N VAL A 549 -30.54 20.86 5.64
CA VAL A 549 -29.30 21.50 5.20
C VAL A 549 -28.22 21.29 6.23
N THR A 550 -27.08 20.76 5.81
CA THR A 550 -25.88 20.58 6.63
C THR A 550 -24.66 21.20 5.93
N PRO A 551 -23.54 21.40 6.61
CA PRO A 551 -22.34 21.96 5.97
C PRO A 551 -21.81 21.12 4.80
N MET A 552 -22.00 19.79 4.81
CA MET A 552 -21.50 18.91 3.74
C MET A 552 -22.46 18.75 2.58
N ALA A 553 -23.76 18.68 2.85
CA ALA A 553 -24.77 18.43 1.82
C ALA A 553 -26.17 18.88 2.31
N THR A 554 -27.05 19.15 1.38
CA THR A 554 -28.48 19.18 1.66
C THR A 554 -29.03 17.78 1.45
N PHE A 555 -29.47 17.14 2.53
CA PHE A 555 -30.14 15.83 2.45
C PHE A 555 -31.61 16.05 2.10
N ALA A 556 -32.09 15.37 1.07
CA ALA A 556 -33.47 15.45 0.58
C ALA A 556 -34.06 14.06 0.37
N TRP A 557 -35.30 13.87 0.79
CA TRP A 557 -36.04 12.61 0.59
C TRP A 557 -37.52 12.86 0.42
N GLN A 558 -38.18 11.97 -0.28
CA GLN A 558 -39.64 12.01 -0.44
C GLN A 558 -40.32 11.44 0.81
N LEU A 559 -41.31 12.16 1.34
CA LEU A 559 -42.16 11.65 2.44
C LEU A 559 -43.01 10.49 1.93
N THR A 560 -43.05 9.42 2.69
CA THR A 560 -43.98 8.30 2.45
C THR A 560 -45.37 8.65 2.95
N SER A 561 -46.38 7.93 2.47
CA SER A 561 -47.79 8.16 2.93
C SER A 561 -47.97 7.95 4.42
N GLU A 562 -47.13 7.17 5.08
CA GLU A 562 -47.13 6.95 6.53
C GLU A 562 -46.48 8.10 7.32
N GLU A 563 -45.50 8.78 6.73
CA GLU A 563 -44.80 9.93 7.31
C GLU A 563 -45.62 11.24 7.16
N THR A 564 -46.65 11.24 6.32
CA THR A 564 -47.52 12.41 6.05
C THR A 564 -48.77 12.43 6.96
N GLN A 565 -49.04 11.35 7.72
CA GLN A 565 -50.10 11.24 8.74
C GLN A 565 -49.54 11.49 10.13
#